data_5cc189f68a1cb06df4ea388e6a209998
#
_entry.id   5cc189f68a1cb06df4ea388e6a209998
#
_cell.length_a   1.000
_cell.length_b   1.000
_cell.length_c   1.000
_cell.angle_alpha   90.00
_cell.angle_beta   90.00
_cell.angle_gamma   90.00
#
_symmetry.space_group_name_H-M   'P 1'
#
loop_
_entity.id
_entity.type
_entity.pdbx_description
1 polymer ?
#
loop_
_entity_poly.entity_id
_entity_poly.type
_entity_poly.pdbx_seq_one_letter_code
_entity_poly.pdbx_strand_id
1 'polypeptide(L)'
;MKPFVLDPDMTSSAGTFYPTGHVFALFPDEAHARDAAEALGADGERTDISHATPDAILQHVVRTLGNADTPLPSVGAEGTIVRRISDLAAAGHHGLLVKVGDDDDAETLQAALEPHSAQAAFYYRRLIIEDLIPQPVP
;
A
#
# COMPACT_ATOMS: atom_id res chain seq x y z
N MET A 1 -0.46 -14.26 -7.39
CA MET A 1 -0.14 -13.41 -6.23
C MET A 1 1.06 -13.98 -5.50
N LYS A 2 2.05 -13.16 -5.22
CA LYS A 2 3.29 -13.58 -4.59
C LYS A 2 3.45 -12.93 -3.21
N PRO A 3 4.29 -13.45 -2.31
CA PRO A 3 4.53 -12.82 -1.02
C PRO A 3 5.24 -11.48 -1.21
N PHE A 4 4.89 -10.52 -0.35
CA PHE A 4 5.53 -9.22 -0.35
C PHE A 4 6.97 -9.33 0.15
N VAL A 5 7.88 -8.71 -0.59
CA VAL A 5 9.29 -8.57 -0.19
C VAL A 5 9.67 -7.10 -0.35
N LEU A 6 10.20 -6.51 0.70
CA LEU A 6 10.66 -5.12 0.63
C LEU A 6 11.93 -5.03 -0.20
N ASP A 7 11.88 -4.23 -1.24
CA ASP A 7 12.99 -3.96 -2.14
C ASP A 7 13.55 -2.56 -1.84
N PRO A 8 14.86 -2.30 -1.93
CA PRO A 8 15.40 -0.95 -1.74
C PRO A 8 14.75 0.11 -2.61
N ASP A 9 14.28 -0.26 -3.80
CA ASP A 9 13.56 0.66 -4.69
C ASP A 9 12.19 1.08 -4.15
N MET A 10 11.71 0.43 -3.09
CA MET A 10 10.44 0.74 -2.43
C MET A 10 10.61 1.70 -1.25
N THR A 11 11.76 2.37 -1.15
CA THR A 11 11.99 3.37 -0.11
C THR A 11 12.37 4.70 -0.72
N SER A 12 12.01 5.79 -0.03
CA SER A 12 12.43 7.14 -0.43
C SER A 12 13.89 7.38 -0.09
N SER A 13 14.42 8.53 -0.49
CA SER A 13 15.78 8.93 -0.14
C SER A 13 15.98 9.05 1.38
N ALA A 14 14.90 9.26 2.14
CA ALA A 14 14.92 9.27 3.60
C ALA A 14 14.81 7.88 4.23
N GLY A 15 14.67 6.83 3.42
CA GLY A 15 14.54 5.45 3.90
C GLY A 15 13.13 5.03 4.30
N THR A 16 12.13 5.87 4.08
CA THR A 16 10.73 5.57 4.39
C THR A 16 10.09 4.81 3.24
N PHE A 17 9.14 3.91 3.55
CA PHE A 17 8.43 3.13 2.54
C PHE A 17 7.78 4.04 1.49
N TYR A 18 8.17 3.85 0.24
CA TYR A 18 7.67 4.64 -0.89
C TYR A 18 7.80 3.83 -2.19
N PRO A 19 6.89 2.90 -2.45
CA PRO A 19 6.94 2.05 -3.65
C PRO A 19 6.42 2.82 -4.88
N THR A 20 7.25 3.67 -5.47
CA THR A 20 6.88 4.48 -6.63
C THR A 20 6.34 3.60 -7.76
N GLY A 21 5.27 4.05 -8.39
CA GLY A 21 4.64 3.32 -9.48
C GLY A 21 3.76 2.16 -9.04
N HIS A 22 3.41 2.11 -7.76
CA HIS A 22 2.57 1.06 -7.18
C HIS A 22 1.42 1.64 -6.37
N VAL A 23 0.36 0.86 -6.25
CA VAL A 23 -0.71 1.09 -5.28
C VAL A 23 -0.52 0.11 -4.13
N PHE A 24 -0.58 0.59 -2.90
CA PHE A 24 -0.61 -0.25 -1.71
C PHE A 24 -1.98 -0.13 -1.07
N ALA A 25 -2.74 -1.22 -1.05
CA ALA A 25 -4.11 -1.27 -0.56
C ALA A 25 -4.20 -2.17 0.66
N LEU A 26 -5.10 -1.84 1.59
CA LEU A 26 -5.26 -2.57 2.85
C LEU A 26 -6.69 -3.06 3.01
N PHE A 27 -6.83 -4.31 3.44
CA PHE A 27 -8.10 -5.02 3.55
C PHE A 27 -8.25 -5.59 4.96
N PRO A 28 -9.50 -5.73 5.46
CA PRO A 28 -9.73 -6.16 6.85
C PRO A 28 -9.25 -7.58 7.16
N ASP A 29 -9.13 -8.45 6.14
CA ASP A 29 -8.67 -9.82 6.33
C ASP A 29 -8.06 -10.38 5.04
N GLU A 30 -7.51 -11.60 5.15
CA GLU A 30 -6.86 -12.26 4.01
C GLU A 30 -7.86 -12.59 2.90
N ALA A 31 -9.08 -12.98 3.24
CA ALA A 31 -10.08 -13.36 2.24
C ALA A 31 -10.43 -12.17 1.35
N HIS A 32 -10.65 -11.00 1.93
CA HIS A 32 -10.93 -9.79 1.15
C HIS A 32 -9.74 -9.40 0.28
N ALA A 33 -8.51 -9.52 0.79
CA ALA A 33 -7.31 -9.24 0.02
C ALA A 33 -7.18 -10.19 -1.18
N ARG A 34 -7.42 -11.48 -0.97
CA ARG A 34 -7.36 -12.48 -2.05
C ARG A 34 -8.42 -12.25 -3.11
N ASP A 35 -9.66 -11.96 -2.69
CA ASP A 35 -10.73 -11.68 -3.62
C ASP A 35 -10.43 -10.44 -4.47
N ALA A 36 -9.88 -9.40 -3.86
CA ALA A 36 -9.45 -8.21 -4.57
C ALA A 36 -8.33 -8.55 -5.57
N ALA A 37 -7.34 -9.34 -5.18
CA ALA A 37 -6.26 -9.75 -6.06
C ALA A 37 -6.77 -10.52 -7.27
N GLU A 38 -7.72 -11.43 -7.07
CA GLU A 38 -8.35 -12.17 -8.17
C GLU A 38 -9.11 -11.24 -9.11
N ALA A 39 -9.85 -10.28 -8.54
CA ALA A 39 -10.58 -9.29 -9.33
C ALA A 39 -9.65 -8.40 -10.16
N LEU A 40 -8.44 -8.18 -9.67
CA LEU A 40 -7.41 -7.42 -10.40
C LEU A 40 -6.68 -8.26 -11.44
N GLY A 41 -6.89 -9.56 -11.49
CA GLY A 41 -6.28 -10.45 -12.47
C GLY A 41 -4.98 -11.12 -12.02
N ALA A 42 -4.83 -11.38 -10.72
CA ALA A 42 -3.63 -11.99 -10.14
C ALA A 42 -3.28 -13.36 -10.76
N ASP A 43 -4.30 -14.11 -11.17
CA ASP A 43 -4.12 -15.42 -11.77
C ASP A 43 -4.01 -15.38 -13.31
N GLY A 44 -3.96 -14.19 -13.90
CA GLY A 44 -3.93 -14.01 -15.35
C GLY A 44 -3.04 -12.87 -15.79
N GLU A 45 -3.63 -11.73 -16.11
CA GLU A 45 -2.92 -10.59 -16.71
C GLU A 45 -1.98 -9.84 -15.75
N ARG A 46 -2.28 -9.87 -14.44
CA ARG A 46 -1.46 -9.19 -13.43
C ARG A 46 -0.73 -10.21 -12.56
N THR A 47 0.53 -10.45 -12.90
CA THR A 47 1.38 -11.37 -12.16
C THR A 47 2.25 -10.68 -11.11
N ASP A 48 2.23 -9.35 -11.07
CA ASP A 48 3.07 -8.52 -10.20
C ASP A 48 2.29 -7.94 -9.01
N ILE A 49 1.32 -8.70 -8.51
CA ILE A 49 0.61 -8.39 -7.27
C ILE A 49 1.27 -9.14 -6.11
N SER A 50 1.65 -8.41 -5.07
CA SER A 50 2.26 -8.97 -3.86
C SER A 50 1.31 -8.85 -2.69
N HIS A 51 1.24 -9.91 -1.87
CA HIS A 51 0.42 -9.95 -0.66
C HIS A 51 1.29 -9.79 0.58
N ALA A 52 0.96 -8.82 1.42
CA ALA A 52 1.64 -8.57 2.67
C ALA A 52 0.73 -8.93 3.84
N THR A 53 1.16 -9.86 4.69
CA THR A 53 0.46 -10.17 5.93
C THR A 53 0.61 -9.00 6.91
N PRO A 54 -0.26 -8.89 7.94
CA PRO A 54 -0.08 -7.87 8.98
C PRO A 54 1.31 -7.90 9.60
N ASP A 55 1.84 -9.08 9.89
CA ASP A 55 3.19 -9.22 10.45
C ASP A 55 4.26 -8.71 9.49
N ALA A 56 4.16 -9.03 8.21
CA ALA A 56 5.11 -8.57 7.21
C ALA A 56 5.07 -7.04 7.09
N ILE A 57 3.88 -6.44 7.15
CA ILE A 57 3.73 -4.99 7.12
C ILE A 57 4.42 -4.37 8.33
N LEU A 58 4.17 -4.88 9.53
CA LEU A 58 4.76 -4.35 10.75
C LEU A 58 6.27 -4.54 10.79
N GLN A 59 6.79 -5.65 10.27
CA GLN A 59 8.21 -5.95 10.28
C GLN A 59 9.00 -5.20 9.21
N HIS A 60 8.41 -4.97 8.04
CA HIS A 60 9.13 -4.43 6.90
C HIS A 60 8.72 -3.00 6.53
N VAL A 61 7.43 -2.73 6.43
CA VAL A 61 6.94 -1.40 6.02
C VAL A 61 7.05 -0.40 7.16
N VAL A 62 6.51 -0.74 8.32
CA VAL A 62 6.50 0.14 9.49
C VAL A 62 7.90 0.40 10.01
N ARG A 63 8.78 -0.57 9.89
CA ARG A 63 10.18 -0.45 10.29
C ARG A 63 10.90 0.69 9.57
N THR A 64 10.45 1.04 8.37
CA THR A 64 11.04 2.17 7.63
C THR A 64 10.85 3.51 8.34
N LEU A 65 9.87 3.64 9.24
CA LEU A 65 9.71 4.83 10.06
C LEU A 65 10.90 5.02 11.01
N GLY A 66 11.45 3.93 11.53
CA GLY A 66 12.61 3.99 12.42
C GLY A 66 13.89 4.42 11.73
N ASN A 67 13.96 4.28 10.41
CA ASN A 67 15.10 4.72 9.62
C ASN A 67 15.05 6.20 9.31
N ALA A 68 13.87 6.80 9.37
CA ALA A 68 13.68 8.22 9.23
C ALA A 68 14.04 8.89 10.57
N ASP A 69 15.31 8.93 10.87
CA ASP A 69 15.84 9.40 12.16
C ASP A 69 15.76 10.90 12.34
N THR A 70 15.18 11.57 11.38
CA THR A 70 14.98 13.01 11.48
C THR A 70 13.52 13.25 11.78
N PRO A 71 13.23 13.79 12.97
CA PRO A 71 11.87 14.21 13.29
C PRO A 71 11.55 15.47 12.51
N LEU A 72 11.68 15.43 11.19
CA LEU A 72 11.27 16.54 10.36
C LEU A 72 9.77 16.42 10.16
N PRO A 73 8.98 17.32 10.74
CA PRO A 73 7.53 17.31 10.57
C PRO A 73 7.11 17.42 9.13
N SER A 74 8.02 17.84 8.29
CA SER A 74 7.79 18.02 6.84
C SER A 74 7.88 16.73 6.04
N VAL A 75 8.30 15.65 6.65
CA VAL A 75 8.19 14.31 6.05
C VAL A 75 6.74 13.84 6.12
N GLY A 76 5.86 14.82 6.30
CA GLY A 76 4.50 14.69 6.70
C GLY A 76 3.70 13.62 6.01
N ALA A 77 3.60 13.64 4.70
CA ALA A 77 2.72 12.70 4.00
C ALA A 77 3.19 11.26 4.10
N GLU A 78 4.48 10.99 3.90
CA GLU A 78 5.03 9.64 3.96
C GLU A 78 4.87 9.04 5.35
N GLY A 79 5.27 9.78 6.37
CA GLY A 79 5.20 9.32 7.76
C GLY A 79 3.77 9.12 8.24
N THR A 80 2.86 10.03 7.88
CA THR A 80 1.45 9.91 8.21
C THR A 80 0.83 8.68 7.57
N ILE A 81 1.16 8.41 6.33
CA ILE A 81 0.64 7.26 5.59
C ILE A 81 1.17 5.95 6.19
N VAL A 82 2.47 5.88 6.51
CA VAL A 82 3.03 4.68 7.13
C VAL A 82 2.42 4.44 8.52
N ARG A 83 2.12 5.50 9.28
CA ARG A 83 1.42 5.35 10.56
C ARG A 83 0.03 4.79 10.38
N ARG A 84 -0.70 5.26 9.37
CA ARG A 84 -2.01 4.71 9.07
C ARG A 84 -1.91 3.24 8.65
N ILE A 85 -0.94 2.90 7.83
CA ILE A 85 -0.66 1.51 7.45
C ILE A 85 -0.36 0.68 8.71
N SER A 86 0.44 1.23 9.62
CA SER A 86 0.76 0.59 10.89
C SER A 86 -0.48 0.31 11.73
N ASP A 87 -1.35 1.30 11.87
CA ASP A 87 -2.58 1.16 12.66
C ASP A 87 -3.49 0.08 12.07
N LEU A 88 -3.63 0.05 10.75
CA LEU A 88 -4.46 -0.94 10.07
C LEU A 88 -3.83 -2.34 10.20
N ALA A 89 -2.52 -2.47 10.03
CA ALA A 89 -1.84 -3.76 10.18
C ALA A 89 -1.94 -4.28 11.61
N ALA A 90 -1.81 -3.39 12.60
CA ALA A 90 -1.99 -3.77 14.01
C ALA A 90 -3.40 -4.27 14.30
N ALA A 91 -4.38 -3.81 13.54
CA ALA A 91 -5.77 -4.26 13.63
C ALA A 91 -6.05 -5.52 12.78
N GLY A 92 -5.02 -6.12 12.17
CA GLY A 92 -5.14 -7.36 11.40
C GLY A 92 -5.35 -7.19 9.91
N HIS A 93 -5.18 -5.99 9.38
CA HIS A 93 -5.36 -5.75 7.95
C HIS A 93 -4.21 -6.31 7.12
N HIS A 94 -4.57 -6.89 5.98
CA HIS A 94 -3.63 -7.42 4.99
C HIS A 94 -3.43 -6.41 3.86
N GLY A 95 -2.25 -6.40 3.26
CA GLY A 95 -1.91 -5.47 2.18
C GLY A 95 -1.73 -6.15 0.83
N LEU A 96 -2.05 -5.41 -0.22
CA LEU A 96 -1.70 -5.77 -1.59
C LEU A 96 -0.85 -4.65 -2.18
N LEU A 97 0.29 -5.02 -2.76
CA LEU A 97 1.12 -4.11 -3.53
C LEU A 97 0.92 -4.44 -5.01
N VAL A 98 0.42 -3.48 -5.78
CA VAL A 98 0.03 -3.66 -7.17
C VAL A 98 0.77 -2.66 -8.04
N LYS A 99 1.48 -3.14 -9.05
CA LYS A 99 2.15 -2.25 -10.00
C LYS A 99 1.13 -1.54 -10.89
N VAL A 100 1.31 -0.25 -11.09
CA VAL A 100 0.43 0.60 -11.89
C VAL A 100 1.14 0.99 -13.18
N GLY A 101 0.46 0.81 -14.33
CA GLY A 101 1.01 1.17 -15.63
C GLY A 101 0.94 2.66 -15.92
N ASP A 102 -0.21 3.28 -15.61
CA ASP A 102 -0.45 4.70 -15.84
C ASP A 102 -1.64 5.19 -14.98
N ASP A 103 -2.02 6.46 -15.13
CA ASP A 103 -3.12 7.03 -14.36
C ASP A 103 -4.48 6.39 -14.65
N ASP A 104 -4.72 5.95 -15.88
CA ASP A 104 -5.95 5.23 -16.24
C ASP A 104 -6.00 3.89 -15.53
N ASP A 105 -4.87 3.22 -15.40
CA ASP A 105 -4.77 1.97 -14.65
C ASP A 105 -5.05 2.21 -13.15
N ALA A 106 -4.59 3.33 -12.60
CA ALA A 106 -4.87 3.66 -11.21
C ALA A 106 -6.37 3.85 -10.96
N GLU A 107 -7.09 4.50 -11.87
CA GLU A 107 -8.54 4.64 -11.78
C GLU A 107 -9.25 3.28 -11.85
N THR A 108 -8.79 2.43 -12.74
CA THR A 108 -9.32 1.06 -12.87
C THR A 108 -9.10 0.28 -11.58
N LEU A 109 -7.91 0.39 -11.00
CA LEU A 109 -7.60 -0.26 -9.72
C LEU A 109 -8.47 0.25 -8.60
N GLN A 110 -8.67 1.55 -8.50
CA GLN A 110 -9.54 2.15 -7.49
C GLN A 110 -10.96 1.58 -7.58
N ALA A 111 -11.52 1.54 -8.79
CA ALA A 111 -12.86 1.02 -9.01
C ALA A 111 -12.96 -0.47 -8.65
N ALA A 112 -11.90 -1.24 -8.88
CA ALA A 112 -11.86 -2.66 -8.55
C ALA A 112 -11.68 -2.91 -7.05
N LEU A 113 -10.99 -2.02 -6.34
CA LEU A 113 -10.68 -2.19 -4.92
C LEU A 113 -11.87 -1.86 -4.00
N GLU A 114 -12.66 -0.84 -4.37
CA GLU A 114 -13.77 -0.38 -3.54
C GLU A 114 -14.77 -1.48 -3.15
N PRO A 115 -15.22 -2.35 -4.09
CA PRO A 115 -16.19 -3.41 -3.75
C PRO A 115 -15.64 -4.48 -2.81
N HIS A 116 -14.33 -4.55 -2.64
CA HIS A 116 -13.67 -5.58 -1.83
C HIS A 116 -13.30 -5.09 -0.42
N SER A 117 -13.94 -4.02 0.05
CA SER A 117 -13.77 -3.50 1.41
C SER A 117 -12.37 -2.98 1.71
N ALA A 118 -11.70 -2.41 0.71
CA ALA A 118 -10.42 -1.76 0.95
C ALA A 118 -10.61 -0.61 1.94
N GLN A 119 -9.84 -0.63 3.02
CA GLN A 119 -9.91 0.41 4.05
C GLN A 119 -9.03 1.60 3.72
N ALA A 120 -7.98 1.36 2.95
CA ALA A 120 -7.07 2.39 2.46
C ALA A 120 -6.42 1.89 1.18
N ALA A 121 -6.06 2.81 0.30
CA ALA A 121 -5.27 2.50 -0.89
C ALA A 121 -4.49 3.75 -1.28
N PHE A 122 -3.19 3.62 -1.42
CA PHE A 122 -2.29 4.73 -1.71
C PHE A 122 -1.56 4.47 -3.01
N TYR A 123 -1.68 5.40 -3.96
CA TYR A 123 -0.94 5.38 -5.21
C TYR A 123 0.31 6.23 -5.04
N TYR A 124 1.48 5.59 -5.08
CA TYR A 124 2.76 6.26 -4.90
C TYR A 124 3.27 6.77 -6.24
N ARG A 125 2.98 8.02 -6.51
CA ARG A 125 3.50 8.72 -7.67
C ARG A 125 4.91 9.21 -7.37
N ARG A 126 5.60 9.67 -8.40
CA ARG A 126 7.00 10.07 -8.28
C ARG A 126 7.24 11.15 -7.21
N LEU A 127 6.35 12.13 -7.12
CA LEU A 127 6.52 13.28 -6.22
C LEU A 127 5.43 13.41 -5.17
N ILE A 128 4.32 12.69 -5.33
CA ILE A 128 3.19 12.76 -4.41
C ILE A 128 2.57 11.39 -4.21
N ILE A 129 1.88 11.23 -3.09
CA ILE A 129 1.08 10.05 -2.81
C ILE A 129 -0.39 10.44 -2.94
N GLU A 130 -1.13 9.72 -3.76
CA GLU A 130 -2.56 9.94 -3.95
C GLU A 130 -3.35 8.94 -3.11
N ASP A 131 -4.24 9.43 -2.26
CA ASP A 131 -5.13 8.60 -1.46
C ASP A 131 -6.34 8.22 -2.32
N LEU A 132 -6.41 6.95 -2.73
CA LEU A 132 -7.49 6.46 -3.60
C LEU A 132 -8.77 6.14 -2.83
N ILE A 133 -8.69 6.01 -1.50
CA ILE A 133 -9.84 5.76 -0.63
C ILE A 133 -9.79 6.77 0.50
N PRO A 134 -10.13 8.04 0.20
CA PRO A 134 -10.07 9.09 1.21
C PRO A 134 -11.09 8.84 2.32
N GLN A 135 -10.64 9.02 3.55
CA GLN A 135 -11.51 8.88 4.69
C GLN A 135 -12.36 10.15 4.84
N PRO A 136 -13.62 10.01 5.27
CA PRO A 136 -14.42 11.20 5.55
C PRO A 136 -13.76 12.04 6.63
N VAL A 137 -13.73 13.34 6.42
CA VAL A 137 -13.21 14.27 7.41
C VAL A 137 -14.24 14.35 8.55
N PRO A 138 -13.81 14.07 9.79
CA PRO A 138 -14.74 14.15 10.93
C PRO A 138 -15.22 15.57 11.20
#